data_6399ade5219e94c67df51fccac9305ed
#
_entry.id   6399ade5219e94c67df51fccac9305ed
#
_cell.length_a   1.000
_cell.length_b   1.000
_cell.length_c   1.000
_cell.angle_alpha   90.00
_cell.angle_beta   90.00
_cell.angle_gamma   90.00
#
_symmetry.space_group_name_H-M   'P 1'
#
loop_
_entity.id
_entity.type
_entity.pdbx_description
1 polymer ?
#
loop_
_entity_poly.entity_id
_entity_poly.type
_entity_poly.pdbx_seq_one_letter_code
_entity_poly.pdbx_strand_id
1 'polypeptide(L)' 'MPGMKRDCGGAAGILGAFYLAVKQGFSQNLHAIFCLAENAVGDRATRPDDIHTLYSGKTVEINNTDAEGIFFTLRETFYR' A
#
# COMPACT_ATOMS: atom_id res chain seq x y z
N MET A 1 12.98 -12.45 -6.28
CA MET A 1 11.84 -12.24 -5.33
C MET A 1 11.36 -13.55 -4.65
N PRO A 2 12.22 -14.36 -4.12
CA PRO A 2 11.79 -15.62 -3.47
C PRO A 2 10.92 -15.32 -2.25
N GLY A 3 9.75 -15.96 -2.19
CA GLY A 3 8.83 -15.83 -1.07
C GLY A 3 7.94 -14.58 -1.05
N MET A 4 8.12 -13.63 -1.96
CA MET A 4 7.36 -12.37 -1.97
C MET A 4 5.88 -12.53 -2.37
N LYS A 5 5.52 -13.62 -3.03
CA LYS A 5 4.09 -13.90 -3.33
C LYS A 5 3.21 -14.08 -2.09
N ARG A 6 3.79 -14.35 -0.93
CA ARG A 6 3.09 -14.45 0.37
C ARG A 6 3.21 -13.20 1.24
N ASP A 7 3.91 -12.18 0.77
CA ASP A 7 4.08 -10.92 1.49
C ASP A 7 2.88 -10.01 1.27
N CYS A 8 1.82 -10.27 2.02
CA CYS A 8 0.53 -9.58 1.94
C CYS A 8 -0.08 -9.32 3.33
N GLY A 9 0.77 -9.03 4.32
CA GLY A 9 0.36 -8.88 5.72
C GLY A 9 -0.73 -7.85 5.96
N GLY A 10 -0.67 -6.71 5.28
CA GLY A 10 -1.69 -5.66 5.37
C GLY A 10 -3.06 -6.13 4.87
N ALA A 11 -3.12 -6.72 3.68
CA ALA A 11 -4.36 -7.25 3.11
C ALA A 11 -4.92 -8.40 3.96
N ALA A 12 -4.06 -9.30 4.46
CA ALA A 12 -4.45 -10.39 5.34
C ALA A 12 -5.03 -9.88 6.67
N GLY A 13 -4.43 -8.83 7.24
CA GLY A 13 -4.94 -8.19 8.45
C GLY A 13 -6.33 -7.58 8.25
N ILE A 14 -6.54 -6.85 7.16
CA ILE A 14 -7.86 -6.29 6.81
C ILE A 14 -8.89 -7.38 6.57
N LEU A 15 -8.52 -8.47 5.88
CA LEU A 15 -9.42 -9.62 5.70
C LEU A 15 -9.83 -10.24 7.03
N GLY A 16 -8.88 -10.44 7.94
CA GLY A 16 -9.14 -10.97 9.28
C GLY A 16 -10.07 -10.05 10.09
N ALA A 17 -9.81 -8.75 10.08
CA ALA A 17 -10.64 -7.77 10.77
C ALA A 17 -12.07 -7.73 10.20
N PHE A 18 -12.22 -7.72 8.89
CA PHE A 18 -13.52 -7.78 8.22
C PHE A 18 -14.29 -9.05 8.60
N TYR A 19 -13.64 -10.20 8.50
CA TYR A 19 -14.23 -11.49 8.86
C TYR A 19 -14.73 -11.50 10.32
N LEU A 20 -13.90 -11.02 11.25
CA LEU A 20 -14.26 -10.96 12.67
C LEU A 20 -15.41 -10.00 12.94
N ALA A 21 -15.41 -8.82 12.31
CA ALA A 21 -16.50 -7.85 12.43
C ALA A 21 -17.85 -8.46 12.01
N VAL A 22 -17.86 -9.15 10.86
CA VAL A 22 -19.07 -9.84 10.36
C VAL A 22 -19.50 -10.94 11.32
N LYS A 23 -18.54 -11.74 11.83
CA LYS A 23 -18.82 -12.82 12.78
C LYS A 23 -19.37 -12.31 14.11
N GLN A 24 -18.94 -11.13 14.55
CA GLN A 24 -19.43 -10.49 15.77
C GLN A 24 -20.78 -9.78 15.58
N GLY A 25 -21.38 -9.86 14.42
CA GLY A 25 -22.70 -9.28 14.15
C GLY A 25 -22.68 -7.79 13.89
N PHE A 26 -21.62 -7.25 13.29
CA PHE A 26 -21.59 -5.85 12.88
C PHE A 26 -22.79 -5.52 11.97
N SER A 27 -23.64 -4.57 12.38
CA SER A 27 -24.97 -4.35 11.83
C SER A 27 -25.08 -3.23 10.80
N GLN A 28 -23.97 -2.55 10.52
CA GLN A 28 -23.94 -1.47 9.53
C GLN A 28 -23.29 -1.96 8.22
N ASN A 29 -23.47 -1.19 7.14
CA ASN A 29 -22.78 -1.48 5.89
C ASN A 29 -21.27 -1.39 6.11
N LEU A 30 -20.59 -2.46 5.74
CA LEU A 30 -19.14 -2.59 5.89
C LEU A 30 -18.54 -2.99 4.55
N HIS A 31 -17.52 -2.26 4.12
CA HIS A 31 -16.77 -2.53 2.90
C HIS A 31 -15.31 -2.74 3.25
N ALA A 32 -14.68 -3.72 2.62
CA ALA A 32 -13.24 -3.91 2.68
C ALA A 32 -12.63 -3.69 1.31
N ILE A 33 -11.59 -2.87 1.24
CA ILE A 33 -10.82 -2.63 0.01
C ILE A 33 -9.43 -3.19 0.21
N PHE A 34 -9.04 -4.13 -0.64
CA PHE A 34 -7.73 -4.75 -0.63
C PHE A 34 -6.86 -4.09 -1.69
N CYS A 35 -5.84 -3.35 -1.25
CA CYS A 35 -4.87 -2.75 -2.15
C CYS A 35 -3.85 -3.83 -2.58
N LEU A 36 -4.20 -4.61 -3.58
CA LEU A 36 -3.38 -5.68 -4.12
C LEU A 36 -2.81 -5.24 -5.46
N ALA A 37 -1.50 -5.02 -5.49
CA ALA A 37 -0.78 -4.64 -6.70
C ALA A 37 0.05 -5.81 -7.23
N GLU A 38 0.05 -6.02 -8.55
CA GLU A 38 0.98 -6.94 -9.17
C GLU A 38 2.40 -6.42 -8.98
N ASN A 39 3.21 -7.16 -8.24
CA ASN A 39 4.58 -6.79 -7.94
C ASN A 39 5.53 -7.61 -8.81
N ALA A 40 5.77 -7.13 -10.01
CA ALA A 40 6.69 -7.75 -10.96
C ALA A 40 7.78 -6.77 -11.38
N VAL A 41 8.96 -7.31 -11.70
CA VAL A 41 10.04 -6.52 -12.29
C VAL A 41 9.65 -6.12 -13.72
N GLY A 42 9.62 -4.83 -14.00
CA GLY A 42 9.24 -4.27 -15.30
C GLY A 42 10.03 -3.01 -15.64
N ASP A 43 9.87 -2.54 -16.87
CA ASP A 43 10.52 -1.34 -17.38
C ASP A 43 10.06 -0.06 -16.68
N ARG A 44 8.87 -0.09 -16.08
CA ARG A 44 8.28 1.03 -15.33
C ARG A 44 8.45 0.91 -13.82
N ALA A 45 9.15 -0.11 -13.35
CA ALA A 45 9.38 -0.28 -11.92
C ALA A 45 10.27 0.86 -11.39
N THR A 46 9.88 1.41 -10.23
CA THR A 46 10.68 2.39 -9.51
C THR A 46 12.02 1.79 -9.08
N ARG A 47 13.08 2.54 -9.23
CA ARG A 47 14.45 2.14 -8.86
C ARG A 47 15.04 3.12 -7.87
N PRO A 48 16.07 2.71 -7.11
CA PRO A 48 16.89 3.66 -6.35
C PRO A 48 17.41 4.79 -7.26
N ASP A 49 17.49 5.98 -6.69
CA ASP A 49 17.89 7.25 -7.35
C ASP A 49 16.84 7.83 -8.32
N ASP A 50 15.68 7.18 -8.50
CA ASP A 50 14.56 7.79 -9.22
C ASP A 50 14.00 8.98 -8.44
N ILE A 51 13.60 10.03 -9.18
CA ILE A 51 12.95 11.20 -8.62
C ILE A 51 11.51 11.24 -9.09
N HIS A 52 10.58 11.16 -8.15
CA HIS A 52 9.14 11.26 -8.42
C HIS A 52 8.57 12.60 -7.99
N THR A 53 7.63 13.12 -8.77
CA THR A 53 6.89 14.31 -8.40
C THR A 53 5.61 13.89 -7.68
N LEU A 54 5.42 14.35 -6.45
CA LEU A 54 4.21 14.15 -5.68
C LEU A 54 3.06 15.00 -6.22
N TYR A 55 1.85 14.69 -5.82
CA TYR A 55 0.67 15.47 -6.19
C TYR A 55 0.78 16.95 -5.78
N SER A 56 1.45 17.23 -4.67
CA SER A 56 1.74 18.59 -4.19
C SER A 56 2.71 19.39 -5.06
N GLY A 57 3.29 18.79 -6.10
CA GLY A 57 4.35 19.36 -6.91
C GLY A 57 5.76 19.27 -6.32
N LYS A 58 5.90 18.78 -5.09
CA LYS A 58 7.21 18.50 -4.49
C LYS A 58 7.82 17.24 -5.09
N THR A 59 9.13 17.18 -5.13
CA THR A 59 9.87 16.01 -5.58
C THR A 59 10.37 15.17 -4.41
N VAL A 60 10.46 13.87 -4.61
CA VAL A 60 11.02 12.91 -3.68
C VAL A 60 12.00 12.01 -4.42
N GLU A 61 13.19 11.86 -3.86
CA GLU A 61 14.18 10.89 -4.32
C GLU A 61 13.91 9.53 -3.66
N ILE A 62 13.94 8.49 -4.45
CA ILE A 62 13.70 7.12 -4.01
C ILE A 62 15.03 6.46 -3.70
N ASN A 63 15.40 6.35 -2.45
CA ASN A 63 16.60 5.65 -2.02
C ASN A 63 16.31 4.24 -1.45
N ASN A 64 15.05 3.91 -1.20
CA ASN A 64 14.61 2.60 -0.75
C ASN A 64 13.25 2.27 -1.37
N THR A 65 13.22 1.34 -2.31
CA THR A 65 11.99 0.93 -3.00
C THR A 65 11.05 0.07 -2.15
N ASP A 66 11.50 -0.40 -0.99
CA ASP A 66 10.71 -1.22 -0.05
C ASP A 66 10.00 -0.40 1.03
N ALA A 67 10.28 0.90 1.11
CA ALA A 67 9.68 1.80 2.09
C ALA A 67 8.31 2.33 1.64
N GLU A 68 7.44 1.49 1.13
CA GLU A 68 6.17 1.85 0.48
C GLU A 68 5.20 2.58 1.42
N GLY A 69 5.12 2.16 2.68
CA GLY A 69 4.26 2.79 3.68
C GLY A 69 4.58 4.25 3.95
N ILE A 70 5.83 4.66 3.79
CA ILE A 70 6.26 6.05 3.95
C ILE A 70 5.68 6.92 2.83
N PHE A 71 5.65 6.42 1.59
CA PHE A 71 5.10 7.16 0.44
C PHE A 71 3.60 7.35 0.55
N PHE A 72 2.86 6.37 1.04
CA PHE A 72 1.43 6.50 1.29
C PHE A 72 1.14 7.51 2.39
N THR A 73 1.89 7.49 3.48
CA THR A 73 1.75 8.45 4.60
C THR A 73 2.03 9.88 4.14
N LEU A 74 3.06 10.10 3.34
CA LEU A 74 3.36 11.41 2.77
C LEU A 74 2.25 11.93 1.86
N ARG A 75 1.58 11.07 1.10
CA ARG A 75 0.44 11.45 0.27
C ARG A 75 -0.73 11.93 1.11
N GLU A 76 -1.08 11.22 2.16
CA GLU A 76 -2.19 11.54 3.07
C GLU A 76 -1.98 12.88 3.80
N THR A 77 -0.75 13.18 4.21
CA THR A 77 -0.42 14.39 4.97
C THR A 77 -0.59 15.67 4.16
N PHE A 78 -0.60 15.59 2.82
CA PHE A 78 -0.72 16.74 1.94
C PHE A 78 -2.14 17.00 1.39
N TYR A 79 -3.13 16.20 1.81
CA TYR A 79 -4.54 16.35 1.41
C TYR A 79 -5.41 17.11 2.43
N ARG A 80 -4.82 17.65 3.50
CA ARG A 80 -5.54 18.48 4.48
C ARG A 80 -5.28 19.96 4.31
#